data_ae0960c4210216d51cbb52501c99655c
#
_entry.id   ae0960c4210216d51cbb52501c99655c
#
_cell.length_a   1.000
_cell.length_b   1.000
_cell.length_c   1.000
_cell.angle_alpha   90.00
_cell.angle_beta   90.00
_cell.angle_gamma   90.00
#
_symmetry.space_group_name_H-M   'P 1'
#
loop_
_entity.id
_entity.type
_entity.pdbx_description
1 polymer ?
#
loop_
_entity_poly.entity_id
_entity_poly.type
_entity_poly.pdbx_seq_one_letter_code
_entity_poly.pdbx_strand_id
1 'polypeptide(L)'
;MLKLHKSFPAWSGMDPERRTRILKISGLVVGAFALFTLISILSYLFTWTADQSLLGDPEKLDLDVAVHNAAGKLGHQWGWLLVTRWFGLGAFLLVAALCILSVRLLFGRRSFSVIKAILLSLTAAVISSFILAWFSQKVGLENDFAGGLGGD
;
A
#
# COMPACT_ATOMS: atom_id res chain seq x y z
N MET A 1 -21.60 -23.24 23.44
CA MET A 1 -21.81 -21.97 22.73
C MET A 1 -21.23 -20.83 23.55
N LEU A 2 -19.96 -20.48 23.35
CA LEU A 2 -19.30 -19.35 24.03
C LEU A 2 -19.59 -18.09 23.21
N LYS A 3 -20.46 -17.22 23.72
CA LYS A 3 -20.64 -15.86 23.25
C LYS A 3 -19.40 -15.03 23.65
N LEU A 4 -18.42 -14.95 22.80
CA LEU A 4 -17.32 -13.98 22.92
C LEU A 4 -17.83 -12.58 22.54
N HIS A 5 -18.59 -11.97 23.43
CA HIS A 5 -18.91 -10.55 23.38
C HIS A 5 -17.76 -9.80 24.06
N LYS A 6 -16.60 -9.73 23.41
CA LYS A 6 -15.58 -8.77 23.79
C LYS A 6 -15.93 -7.41 23.15
N SER A 7 -16.86 -6.71 23.79
CA SER A 7 -16.95 -5.26 23.64
C SER A 7 -15.67 -4.66 24.20
N PHE A 8 -14.89 -4.01 23.36
CA PHE A 8 -13.75 -3.19 23.83
C PHE A 8 -14.30 -2.07 24.70
N PRO A 9 -14.04 -2.07 26.05
CA PRO A 9 -14.69 -1.13 26.97
C PRO A 9 -14.41 0.34 26.67
N ALA A 10 -13.29 0.62 25.99
CA ALA A 10 -12.88 1.98 25.64
C ALA A 10 -13.78 2.68 24.61
N TRP A 11 -14.51 1.93 23.77
CA TRP A 11 -15.36 2.51 22.72
C TRP A 11 -16.81 2.68 23.12
N SER A 12 -17.30 1.91 24.07
CA SER A 12 -18.71 1.95 24.54
C SER A 12 -19.00 3.14 25.47
N GLY A 13 -17.98 3.71 26.13
CA GLY A 13 -18.13 4.86 27.03
C GLY A 13 -17.73 6.20 26.40
N MET A 14 -17.38 6.24 25.12
CA MET A 14 -16.94 7.48 24.45
C MET A 14 -18.13 8.24 23.88
N ASP A 15 -18.13 9.56 24.10
CA ASP A 15 -19.09 10.49 23.49
C ASP A 15 -19.17 10.30 21.96
N PRO A 16 -20.38 10.19 21.38
CA PRO A 16 -20.59 9.99 19.95
C PRO A 16 -19.92 11.02 19.06
N GLU A 17 -19.87 12.27 19.48
CA GLU A 17 -19.22 13.35 18.73
C GLU A 17 -17.69 13.14 18.70
N ARG A 18 -17.10 12.82 19.84
CA ARG A 18 -15.66 12.54 19.94
C ARG A 18 -15.26 11.33 19.08
N ARG A 19 -16.08 10.27 19.12
CA ARG A 19 -15.89 9.09 18.27
C ARG A 19 -15.91 9.44 16.79
N THR A 20 -16.90 10.23 16.35
CA THR A 20 -17.03 10.66 14.96
C THR A 20 -15.84 11.51 14.52
N ARG A 21 -15.35 12.41 15.38
CA ARG A 21 -14.17 13.23 15.12
C ARG A 21 -12.92 12.39 14.94
N ILE A 22 -12.69 11.41 15.82
CA ILE A 22 -11.54 10.49 15.72
C ILE A 22 -11.61 9.71 14.41
N LEU A 23 -12.77 9.16 14.03
CA LEU A 23 -12.92 8.42 12.77
C LEU A 23 -12.63 9.29 11.55
N LYS A 24 -13.10 10.54 11.53
CA LYS A 24 -12.82 11.48 10.43
C LYS A 24 -11.34 11.83 10.34
N ILE A 25 -10.68 12.12 11.47
CA ILE A 25 -9.24 12.40 11.50
C ILE A 25 -8.46 11.17 11.01
N SER A 26 -8.79 9.98 11.52
CA SER A 26 -8.15 8.73 11.06
C SER A 26 -8.38 8.49 9.55
N GLY A 27 -9.58 8.80 9.06
CA GLY A 27 -9.90 8.70 7.64
C GLY A 27 -9.04 9.64 6.78
N LEU A 28 -8.82 10.88 7.25
CA LEU A 28 -7.96 11.84 6.57
C LEU A 28 -6.50 11.38 6.54
N VAL A 29 -5.98 10.87 7.66
CA VAL A 29 -4.61 10.35 7.75
C VAL A 29 -4.42 9.15 6.81
N VAL A 30 -5.37 8.21 6.80
CA VAL A 30 -5.35 7.05 5.89
C VAL A 30 -5.42 7.51 4.43
N GLY A 31 -6.23 8.53 4.12
CA GLY A 31 -6.33 9.09 2.77
C GLY A 31 -5.04 9.75 2.31
N ALA A 32 -4.40 10.52 3.19
CA ALA A 32 -3.09 11.12 2.90
C ALA A 32 -2.01 10.05 2.67
N PHE A 33 -2.02 8.98 3.48
CA PHE A 33 -1.11 7.86 3.31
C PHE A 33 -1.38 7.08 2.01
N ALA A 34 -2.64 6.89 1.63
CA ALA A 34 -3.02 6.27 0.35
C ALA A 34 -2.50 7.10 -0.84
N LEU A 35 -2.64 8.43 -0.77
CA LEU A 35 -2.15 9.34 -1.80
C LEU A 35 -0.62 9.32 -1.87
N PHE A 36 0.07 9.37 -0.74
CA PHE A 36 1.53 9.22 -0.68
C PHE A 36 1.97 7.91 -1.32
N THR A 37 1.33 6.79 -0.97
CA THR A 37 1.65 5.47 -1.53
C THR A 37 1.41 5.43 -3.04
N LEU A 38 0.31 6.01 -3.52
CA LEU A 38 0.00 6.09 -4.95
C LEU A 38 1.08 6.88 -5.72
N ILE A 39 1.46 8.06 -5.22
CA ILE A 39 2.51 8.88 -5.83
C ILE A 39 3.84 8.15 -5.82
N SER A 40 4.18 7.49 -4.70
CA SER A 40 5.41 6.70 -4.56
C SER A 40 5.51 5.60 -5.60
N ILE A 41 4.43 4.80 -5.78
CA ILE A 41 4.39 3.70 -6.75
C ILE A 41 4.43 4.23 -8.17
N LEU A 42 3.59 5.22 -8.51
CA LEU A 42 3.56 5.79 -9.85
C LEU A 42 4.91 6.38 -10.22
N SER A 43 5.48 7.21 -9.34
CA SER A 43 6.79 7.80 -9.61
C SER A 43 7.88 6.74 -9.72
N TYR A 44 7.87 5.72 -8.85
CA TYR A 44 8.81 4.61 -8.90
C TYR A 44 8.79 3.90 -10.26
N LEU A 45 7.62 3.61 -10.83
CA LEU A 45 7.49 2.96 -12.13
C LEU A 45 8.12 3.75 -13.29
N PHE A 46 8.20 5.07 -13.16
CA PHE A 46 8.81 5.93 -14.18
C PHE A 46 10.28 6.28 -13.91
N THR A 47 10.72 6.21 -12.65
CA THR A 47 12.07 6.67 -12.25
C THR A 47 13.00 5.54 -11.81
N TRP A 48 12.51 4.29 -11.74
CA TRP A 48 13.25 3.17 -11.17
C TRP A 48 14.62 2.94 -11.82
N THR A 49 14.72 3.06 -13.15
CA THR A 49 15.98 2.88 -13.88
C THR A 49 17.02 3.94 -13.53
N ALA A 50 16.58 5.20 -13.36
CA ALA A 50 17.45 6.30 -12.98
C ALA A 50 17.90 6.20 -11.50
N ASP A 51 17.02 5.69 -10.65
CA ASP A 51 17.24 5.61 -9.20
C ASP A 51 17.79 4.23 -8.74
N GLN A 52 17.88 3.25 -9.65
CA GLN A 52 18.34 1.88 -9.34
C GLN A 52 19.77 1.83 -8.79
N SER A 53 20.65 2.74 -9.24
CA SER A 53 22.01 2.85 -8.71
C SER A 53 22.07 3.21 -7.22
N LEU A 54 20.98 3.76 -6.66
CA LEU A 54 20.87 4.11 -5.24
C LEU A 54 20.57 2.92 -4.35
N LEU A 55 20.01 1.84 -4.92
CA LEU A 55 19.62 0.62 -4.18
C LEU A 55 20.80 -0.32 -3.94
N GLY A 56 21.80 -0.29 -4.82
CA GLY A 56 23.01 -1.13 -4.72
C GLY A 56 24.09 -0.61 -3.76
N ASP A 57 23.95 0.61 -3.27
CA ASP A 57 24.97 1.28 -2.45
C ASP A 57 24.31 2.04 -1.28
N PRO A 58 24.28 1.43 -0.07
CA PRO A 58 23.68 2.06 1.10
C PRO A 58 24.30 3.40 1.48
N GLU A 59 25.60 3.61 1.17
CA GLU A 59 26.29 4.87 1.47
C GLU A 59 25.78 6.01 0.58
N LYS A 60 25.36 5.72 -0.66
CA LYS A 60 24.78 6.73 -1.56
C LYS A 60 23.41 7.20 -1.11
N LEU A 61 22.67 6.40 -0.35
CA LEU A 61 21.42 6.81 0.26
C LEU A 61 21.59 7.88 1.35
N ASP A 62 22.72 7.89 2.05
CA ASP A 62 23.06 8.87 3.09
C ASP A 62 23.65 10.17 2.51
N LEU A 63 24.23 10.11 1.30
CA LEU A 63 24.70 11.27 0.60
C LEU A 63 23.52 12.10 0.04
N ASP A 64 23.76 13.37 -0.23
CA ASP A 64 22.79 14.35 -0.74
C ASP A 64 22.43 14.11 -2.23
N VAL A 65 22.26 12.83 -2.60
CA VAL A 65 21.91 12.42 -3.97
C VAL A 65 20.42 12.72 -4.21
N ALA A 66 20.16 13.54 -5.22
CA ALA A 66 18.80 13.84 -5.64
C ALA A 66 18.13 12.57 -6.22
N VAL A 67 17.03 12.13 -5.61
CA VAL A 67 16.18 11.05 -6.10
C VAL A 67 15.11 11.65 -7.01
N HIS A 68 14.85 11.03 -8.15
CA HIS A 68 13.85 11.50 -9.11
C HIS A 68 12.41 11.17 -8.70
N ASN A 69 12.23 10.31 -7.68
CA ASN A 69 10.89 9.99 -7.18
C ASN A 69 10.19 11.23 -6.61
N ALA A 70 8.96 11.53 -7.09
CA ALA A 70 8.18 12.70 -6.70
C ALA A 70 7.85 12.75 -5.20
N ALA A 71 7.82 11.60 -4.51
CA ALA A 71 7.65 11.50 -3.06
C ALA A 71 9.01 11.46 -2.30
N GLY A 72 10.11 11.79 -2.98
CA GLY A 72 11.46 11.82 -2.43
C GLY A 72 12.04 10.45 -2.11
N LYS A 73 13.10 10.41 -1.30
CA LYS A 73 13.81 9.17 -0.92
C LYS A 73 12.88 8.15 -0.24
N LEU A 74 12.02 8.59 0.67
CA LEU A 74 11.04 7.72 1.32
C LEU A 74 10.05 7.14 0.32
N GLY A 75 9.60 7.94 -0.66
CA GLY A 75 8.71 7.49 -1.72
C GLY A 75 9.36 6.46 -2.62
N HIS A 76 10.65 6.66 -2.96
CA HIS A 76 11.42 5.69 -3.73
C HIS A 76 11.54 4.36 -2.99
N GLN A 77 11.98 4.35 -1.73
CA GLN A 77 12.11 3.14 -0.91
C GLN A 77 10.76 2.42 -0.72
N TRP A 78 9.69 3.20 -0.49
CA TRP A 78 8.35 2.66 -0.33
C TRP A 78 7.82 2.06 -1.64
N GLY A 79 8.04 2.73 -2.77
CA GLY A 79 7.71 2.23 -4.11
C GLY A 79 8.47 0.95 -4.44
N TRP A 80 9.79 0.93 -4.22
CA TRP A 80 10.62 -0.25 -4.39
C TRP A 80 10.14 -1.43 -3.56
N LEU A 81 9.88 -1.22 -2.26
CA LEU A 81 9.39 -2.26 -1.36
C LEU A 81 8.09 -2.88 -1.85
N LEU A 82 7.13 -2.04 -2.27
CA LEU A 82 5.81 -2.50 -2.69
C LEU A 82 5.82 -3.12 -4.09
N VAL A 83 6.58 -2.55 -5.01
CA VAL A 83 6.61 -3.01 -6.42
C VAL A 83 7.63 -4.12 -6.60
N THR A 84 8.90 -3.88 -6.31
CA THR A 84 9.95 -4.86 -6.62
C THR A 84 10.01 -5.98 -5.59
N ARG A 85 9.90 -5.65 -4.28
CA ARG A 85 10.10 -6.65 -3.22
C ARG A 85 8.85 -7.48 -2.90
N TRP A 86 7.63 -6.91 -3.05
CA TRP A 86 6.41 -7.59 -2.61
C TRP A 86 5.45 -7.92 -3.75
N PHE A 87 4.63 -6.98 -4.18
CA PHE A 87 3.39 -7.24 -4.92
C PHE A 87 3.45 -6.92 -6.40
N GLY A 88 4.53 -6.32 -6.89
CA GLY A 88 4.60 -5.85 -8.26
C GLY A 88 3.50 -4.81 -8.53
N LEU A 89 2.90 -4.89 -9.71
CA LEU A 89 1.74 -4.06 -10.07
C LEU A 89 0.52 -4.30 -9.18
N GLY A 90 0.47 -5.44 -8.46
CA GLY A 90 -0.57 -5.72 -7.46
C GLY A 90 -0.60 -4.72 -6.30
N ALA A 91 0.47 -3.95 -6.08
CA ALA A 91 0.52 -2.87 -5.09
C ALA A 91 -0.58 -1.81 -5.27
N PHE A 92 -1.09 -1.60 -6.50
CA PHE A 92 -2.24 -0.71 -6.74
C PHE A 92 -3.53 -1.18 -6.05
N LEU A 93 -3.70 -2.49 -5.85
CA LEU A 93 -4.85 -3.04 -5.12
C LEU A 93 -4.81 -2.66 -3.64
N LEU A 94 -3.60 -2.54 -3.05
CA LEU A 94 -3.44 -2.03 -1.69
C LEU A 94 -3.82 -0.55 -1.59
N VAL A 95 -3.43 0.26 -2.57
CA VAL A 95 -3.85 1.67 -2.64
C VAL A 95 -5.37 1.77 -2.71
N ALA A 96 -6.01 0.96 -3.55
CA ALA A 96 -7.47 0.91 -3.65
C ALA A 96 -8.12 0.55 -2.30
N ALA A 97 -7.56 -0.43 -1.56
CA ALA A 97 -8.04 -0.80 -0.23
C ALA A 97 -7.91 0.35 0.77
N LEU A 98 -6.78 1.07 0.77
CA LEU A 98 -6.56 2.24 1.62
C LEU A 98 -7.55 3.37 1.28
N CYS A 99 -7.82 3.62 0.00
CA CYS A 99 -8.82 4.59 -0.42
C CYS A 99 -10.22 4.21 0.07
N ILE A 100 -10.63 2.94 -0.08
CA ILE A 100 -11.92 2.44 0.42
C ILE A 100 -12.01 2.63 1.94
N LEU A 101 -10.95 2.30 2.67
CA LEU A 101 -10.88 2.48 4.11
C LEU A 101 -11.01 3.96 4.51
N SER A 102 -10.26 4.85 3.84
CA SER A 102 -10.32 6.29 4.07
C SER A 102 -11.73 6.85 3.88
N VAL A 103 -12.33 6.59 2.71
CA VAL A 103 -13.71 7.03 2.39
C VAL A 103 -14.71 6.51 3.42
N ARG A 104 -14.56 5.27 3.85
CA ARG A 104 -15.45 4.70 4.88
C ARG A 104 -15.30 5.39 6.22
N LEU A 105 -14.09 5.68 6.66
CA LEU A 105 -13.84 6.37 7.93
C LEU A 105 -14.36 7.82 7.89
N LEU A 106 -14.22 8.50 6.74
CA LEU A 106 -14.67 9.87 6.57
C LEU A 106 -16.21 10.00 6.53
N PHE A 107 -16.86 9.12 5.78
CA PHE A 107 -18.29 9.24 5.47
C PHE A 107 -19.19 8.26 6.24
N GLY A 108 -18.63 7.37 7.03
CA GLY A 108 -19.38 6.42 7.87
C GLY A 108 -20.20 5.40 7.07
N ARG A 109 -19.96 5.25 5.76
CA ARG A 109 -20.73 4.36 4.89
C ARG A 109 -20.51 2.89 5.26
N ARG A 110 -21.59 2.19 5.64
CA ARG A 110 -21.56 0.77 6.07
C ARG A 110 -21.59 -0.25 4.91
N SER A 111 -21.40 0.18 3.66
CA SER A 111 -21.70 -0.64 2.48
C SER A 111 -20.88 -1.94 2.35
N PHE A 112 -19.63 -1.97 2.87
CA PHE A 112 -18.76 -3.16 2.80
C PHE A 112 -18.02 -3.38 4.12
N SER A 113 -17.73 -4.66 4.43
CA SER A 113 -16.83 -4.98 5.54
C SER A 113 -15.39 -4.59 5.17
N VAL A 114 -14.80 -3.65 5.92
CA VAL A 114 -13.39 -3.21 5.69
C VAL A 114 -12.43 -4.38 5.76
N ILE A 115 -12.63 -5.28 6.72
CA ILE A 115 -11.78 -6.46 6.89
C ILE A 115 -11.84 -7.33 5.62
N LYS A 116 -13.04 -7.55 5.08
CA LYS A 116 -13.20 -8.31 3.83
C LYS A 116 -12.55 -7.59 2.65
N ALA A 117 -12.69 -6.27 2.54
CA ALA A 117 -12.07 -5.49 1.47
C ALA A 117 -10.54 -5.53 1.56
N ILE A 118 -9.96 -5.37 2.74
CA ILE A 118 -8.50 -5.47 2.96
C ILE A 118 -8.00 -6.87 2.63
N LEU A 119 -8.65 -7.92 3.17
CA LEU A 119 -8.26 -9.30 2.90
C LEU A 119 -8.35 -9.63 1.41
N LEU A 120 -9.44 -9.23 0.75
CA LEU A 120 -9.62 -9.44 -0.68
C LEU A 120 -8.54 -8.72 -1.50
N SER A 121 -8.22 -7.47 -1.15
CA SER A 121 -7.17 -6.69 -1.83
C SER A 121 -5.78 -7.30 -1.64
N LEU A 122 -5.46 -7.75 -0.43
CA LEU A 122 -4.20 -8.44 -0.16
C LEU A 122 -4.09 -9.75 -0.95
N THR A 123 -5.14 -10.58 -0.91
CA THR A 123 -5.19 -11.84 -1.66
C THR A 123 -5.07 -11.59 -3.15
N ALA A 124 -5.81 -10.60 -3.68
CA ALA A 124 -5.75 -10.23 -5.08
C ALA A 124 -4.36 -9.67 -5.48
N ALA A 125 -3.70 -8.91 -4.61
CA ALA A 125 -2.35 -8.40 -4.84
C ALA A 125 -1.33 -9.55 -4.95
N VAL A 126 -1.41 -10.55 -4.07
CA VAL A 126 -0.56 -11.75 -4.12
C VAL A 126 -0.83 -12.55 -5.39
N ILE A 127 -2.10 -12.82 -5.70
CA ILE A 127 -2.48 -13.57 -6.91
C ILE A 127 -2.01 -12.84 -8.17
N SER A 128 -2.16 -11.51 -8.24
CA SER A 128 -1.69 -10.72 -9.38
C SER A 128 -0.16 -10.78 -9.55
N SER A 129 0.60 -10.79 -8.44
CA SER A 129 2.05 -10.99 -8.46
C SER A 129 2.44 -12.33 -9.11
N PHE A 130 1.79 -13.43 -8.71
CA PHE A 130 2.04 -14.74 -9.30
C PHE A 130 1.64 -14.83 -10.80
N ILE A 131 0.51 -14.23 -11.17
CA ILE A 131 0.06 -14.21 -12.58
C ILE A 131 1.06 -13.41 -13.43
N LEU A 132 1.51 -12.24 -12.94
CA LEU A 132 2.48 -11.41 -13.65
C LEU A 132 3.83 -12.12 -13.78
N ALA A 133 4.31 -12.80 -12.74
CA ALA A 133 5.54 -13.59 -12.78
C ALA A 133 5.45 -14.71 -13.81
N TRP A 134 4.37 -15.46 -13.81
CA TRP A 134 4.15 -16.52 -14.80
C TRP A 134 4.10 -15.97 -16.23
N PHE A 135 3.45 -14.82 -16.44
CA PHE A 135 3.35 -14.17 -17.74
C PHE A 135 4.71 -13.64 -18.21
N SER A 136 5.47 -12.96 -17.33
CA SER A 136 6.79 -12.40 -17.66
C SER A 136 7.80 -13.49 -18.06
N GLN A 137 7.77 -14.65 -17.39
CA GLN A 137 8.59 -15.83 -17.78
C GLN A 137 8.22 -16.34 -19.16
N LYS A 138 6.95 -16.34 -19.53
CA LYS A 138 6.48 -16.79 -20.86
C LYS A 138 6.89 -15.86 -21.98
N VAL A 139 6.94 -14.55 -21.72
CA VAL A 139 7.23 -13.51 -22.72
C VAL A 139 8.73 -13.13 -22.73
N GLY A 140 9.51 -13.64 -21.77
CA GLY A 140 10.95 -13.29 -21.64
C GLY A 140 11.19 -11.86 -21.19
N LEU A 141 10.24 -11.25 -20.48
CA LEU A 141 10.40 -9.93 -19.85
C LEU A 141 11.11 -10.08 -18.49
N GLU A 142 11.89 -9.08 -18.13
CA GLU A 142 12.48 -9.01 -16.79
C GLU A 142 11.38 -8.96 -15.72
N ASN A 143 11.57 -9.71 -14.62
CA ASN A 143 10.53 -9.94 -13.60
C ASN A 143 10.27 -8.75 -12.66
N ASP A 144 10.90 -7.59 -12.89
CA ASP A 144 10.89 -6.43 -11.98
C ASP A 144 9.49 -5.93 -11.59
N PHE A 145 8.48 -6.15 -12.44
CA PHE A 145 7.11 -5.71 -12.19
C PHE A 145 6.20 -6.78 -11.56
N ALA A 146 6.67 -8.02 -11.48
CA ALA A 146 5.92 -9.10 -10.85
C ALA A 146 5.97 -9.06 -9.32
N GLY A 147 7.01 -8.44 -8.77
CA GLY A 147 7.30 -8.41 -7.34
C GLY A 147 7.95 -9.68 -6.83
N GLY A 148 8.71 -9.58 -5.74
CA GLY A 148 9.47 -10.71 -5.18
C GLY A 148 8.60 -11.88 -4.70
N LEU A 149 7.33 -11.65 -4.36
CA LEU A 149 6.43 -12.75 -3.96
C LEU A 149 6.07 -13.69 -5.12
N GLY A 150 6.17 -13.22 -6.37
CA GLY A 150 5.88 -14.03 -7.56
C GLY A 150 7.08 -14.26 -8.47
N GLY A 151 8.18 -13.50 -8.30
CA GLY A 151 9.32 -13.46 -9.21
C GLY A 151 10.55 -14.26 -8.77
N ASP A 152 10.65 -14.61 -7.48
CA ASP A 152 11.78 -15.41 -6.90
C ASP A 152 11.49 -16.89 -6.89
#